data_1c7bcadc0acd942dbde9da3cd7f263b3
#
_entry.id   1c7bcadc0acd942dbde9da3cd7f263b3
#
_cell.length_a   1.000
_cell.length_b   1.000
_cell.length_c   1.000
_cell.angle_alpha   90.00
_cell.angle_beta   90.00
_cell.angle_gamma   90.00
#
_symmetry.space_group_name_H-M   'P 1'
#
loop_
_entity.id
_entity.type
_entity.pdbx_description
1 polymer ?
#
loop_
_entity_poly.entity_id
_entity_poly.type
_entity_poly.pdbx_seq_one_letter_code
_entity_poly.pdbx_strand_id
1 'polypeptide(L)'
;MTELDERNAATRSGAGAARARVVFLVRVPVERTEAFLAAYEAVRHLVAGGVPGHRVDQVCRSAADPEQWLITSEWASLADFEAWERSSEHRDLVRPMRECFTDARSLRFHILAQTPTLP
;
A
#
# COMPACT_ATOMS: atom_id res chain seq x y z
N MET A 1 10.66 20.23 20.03
CA MET A 1 10.62 20.07 19.43
C MET A 1 10.24 20.12 18.84
N THR A 2 9.80 20.26 18.68
CA THR A 2 9.38 20.16 17.97
C THR A 2 9.72 20.40 17.05
N GLU A 3 9.91 20.90 16.85
CA GLU A 3 10.23 21.06 15.88
C GLU A 3 10.82 20.22 15.35
N LEU A 4 11.05 19.54 15.87
CA LEU A 4 11.55 18.65 15.31
C LEU A 4 10.84 18.08 14.48
N ASP A 5 9.98 17.90 14.59
CA ASP A 5 9.26 17.28 13.85
C ASP A 5 8.72 17.97 12.85
N GLU A 6 8.33 18.83 13.03
CA GLU A 6 7.79 19.44 12.10
C GLU A 6 8.64 19.94 11.26
N ARG A 7 9.42 20.25 11.69
CA ARG A 7 10.18 20.70 10.97
C ARG A 7 10.80 19.79 10.33
N ASN A 8 10.96 18.97 10.79
CA ASN A 8 11.46 18.06 10.26
C ASN A 8 10.77 17.68 9.26
N ALA A 9 9.74 17.57 9.48
CA ALA A 9 9.00 17.11 8.54
C ALA A 9 9.05 18.01 7.52
N ALA A 10 8.88 19.04 7.75
CA ALA A 10 8.75 19.88 6.78
C ALA A 10 9.87 20.02 6.05
N THR A 11 10.72 20.10 6.56
CA THR A 11 11.68 20.38 5.84
C THR A 11 12.01 19.54 4.95
N ARG A 12 11.67 18.61 5.01
CA ARG A 12 12.05 17.78 4.19
C ARG A 12 11.34 17.86 3.07
N SER A 13 10.81 18.67 2.75
CA SER A 13 10.19 18.81 1.81
C SER A 13 10.16 18.20 0.81
N GLY A 14 9.66 18.32 0.16
CA GLY A 14 9.34 17.71 -0.74
C GLY A 14 10.13 16.76 -0.37
N ALA A 15 11.10 17.18 -0.34
CA ALA A 15 11.92 16.39 0.07
C ALA A 15 11.60 16.04 1.35
N GLY A 16 10.99 16.74 2.03
CA GLY A 16 10.85 16.43 3.31
C GLY A 16 9.73 15.56 3.69
N ALA A 17 8.93 15.22 2.82
CA ALA A 17 7.81 14.38 3.15
C ALA A 17 8.30 13.01 3.60
N ALA A 18 7.74 12.49 4.67
CA ALA A 18 8.07 11.15 5.13
C ALA A 18 7.51 10.13 4.15
N ARG A 19 8.23 9.03 3.96
CA ARG A 19 7.68 7.92 3.20
C ARG A 19 6.49 7.37 3.95
N ALA A 20 5.60 6.75 3.22
CA ALA A 20 4.38 6.21 3.79
C ALA A 20 4.27 4.73 3.56
N ARG A 21 3.63 4.04 4.49
CA ARG A 21 3.26 2.63 4.33
C ARG A 21 1.76 2.54 4.42
N VAL A 22 1.18 1.88 3.43
CA VAL A 22 -0.26 1.63 3.41
C VAL A 22 -0.46 0.14 3.63
N VAL A 23 -1.35 -0.21 4.55
CA VAL A 23 -1.69 -1.59 4.84
C VAL A 23 -3.18 -1.74 4.60
N PHE A 24 -3.53 -2.65 3.70
CA PHE A 24 -4.92 -2.88 3.36
C PHE A 24 -5.25 -4.29 3.82
N LEU A 25 -6.01 -4.39 4.92
CA LEU A 25 -6.39 -5.68 5.46
C LEU A 25 -7.67 -6.11 4.79
N VAL A 26 -7.70 -7.32 4.27
CA VAL A 26 -8.88 -7.78 3.54
C VAL A 26 -9.19 -9.22 3.94
N ARG A 27 -10.45 -9.57 3.82
CA ARG A 27 -10.88 -10.93 4.04
C ARG A 27 -11.36 -11.50 2.72
N VAL A 28 -10.79 -12.62 2.31
CA VAL A 28 -11.09 -13.25 1.02
C VAL A 28 -11.54 -14.68 1.28
N PRO A 29 -12.78 -15.04 0.96
CA PRO A 29 -13.21 -16.42 1.11
C PRO A 29 -12.29 -17.36 0.35
N VAL A 30 -12.03 -18.53 0.90
CA VAL A 30 -11.07 -19.48 0.33
C VAL A 30 -11.38 -19.77 -1.14
N GLU A 31 -12.64 -19.89 -1.48
CA GLU A 31 -13.03 -20.23 -2.84
C GLU A 31 -12.74 -19.09 -3.84
N ARG A 32 -12.42 -17.89 -3.37
CA ARG A 32 -12.07 -16.77 -4.23
C ARG A 32 -10.58 -16.50 -4.29
N THR A 33 -9.78 -17.36 -3.66
CA THR A 33 -8.33 -17.11 -3.54
C THR A 33 -7.67 -16.93 -4.90
N GLU A 34 -7.97 -17.80 -5.86
CA GLU A 34 -7.32 -17.71 -7.17
C GLU A 34 -7.73 -16.46 -7.92
N ALA A 35 -9.01 -16.11 -7.85
CA ALA A 35 -9.50 -14.89 -8.51
C ALA A 35 -8.85 -13.65 -7.89
N PHE A 36 -8.69 -13.65 -6.56
CA PHE A 36 -8.06 -12.55 -5.87
C PHE A 36 -6.60 -12.40 -6.30
N LEU A 37 -5.85 -13.49 -6.34
CA LEU A 37 -4.45 -13.44 -6.73
C LEU A 37 -4.28 -13.03 -8.19
N ALA A 38 -5.15 -13.48 -9.07
CA ALA A 38 -5.10 -13.07 -10.48
C ALA A 38 -5.37 -11.58 -10.62
N ALA A 39 -6.33 -11.05 -9.86
CA ALA A 39 -6.63 -9.62 -9.89
C ALA A 39 -5.46 -8.81 -9.33
N TYR A 40 -4.82 -9.31 -8.27
CA TYR A 40 -3.64 -8.63 -7.71
C TYR A 40 -2.50 -8.59 -8.73
N GLU A 41 -2.29 -9.69 -9.49
CA GLU A 41 -1.24 -9.71 -10.49
C GLU A 41 -1.42 -8.59 -11.51
N ALA A 42 -2.62 -8.35 -11.96
CA ALA A 42 -2.87 -7.27 -12.91
C ALA A 42 -2.56 -5.91 -12.30
N VAL A 43 -2.93 -5.71 -11.03
CA VAL A 43 -2.68 -4.44 -10.35
C VAL A 43 -1.18 -4.22 -10.16
N ARG A 44 -0.45 -5.23 -9.69
CA ARG A 44 0.94 -5.03 -9.35
C ARG A 44 1.81 -4.74 -10.57
N HIS A 45 1.49 -5.33 -11.70
CA HIS A 45 2.26 -5.08 -12.90
C HIS A 45 2.08 -3.65 -13.41
N LEU A 46 0.88 -3.14 -13.35
CA LEU A 46 0.65 -1.77 -13.77
C LEU A 46 1.31 -0.78 -12.81
N VAL A 47 1.19 -1.03 -11.51
CA VAL A 47 1.77 -0.14 -10.51
C VAL A 47 3.29 -0.14 -10.62
N ALA A 48 3.90 -1.30 -10.83
CA ALA A 48 5.34 -1.40 -10.98
C ALA A 48 5.82 -0.67 -12.23
N GLY A 49 4.94 -0.48 -13.21
CA GLY A 49 5.29 0.16 -14.45
C GLY A 49 5.37 1.67 -14.39
N GLY A 50 5.04 2.30 -13.26
CA GLY A 50 5.27 3.72 -13.19
C GLY A 50 4.26 4.58 -12.48
N VAL A 51 3.63 4.11 -11.45
CA VAL A 51 2.80 4.99 -10.62
C VAL A 51 3.74 5.86 -9.79
N PRO A 52 3.63 7.19 -9.90
CA PRO A 52 4.56 8.08 -9.20
C PRO A 52 4.56 7.85 -7.71
N GLY A 53 5.76 7.74 -7.16
CA GLY A 53 5.96 7.59 -5.72
C GLY A 53 5.88 6.16 -5.20
N HIS A 54 5.38 5.22 -5.99
CA HIS A 54 5.28 3.84 -5.56
C HIS A 54 6.67 3.22 -5.44
N ARG A 55 6.94 2.51 -4.35
CA ARG A 55 8.24 1.91 -4.12
C ARG A 55 8.21 0.41 -4.06
N VAL A 56 7.30 -0.17 -3.30
CA VAL A 56 7.23 -1.62 -3.16
C VAL A 56 5.80 -2.00 -2.81
N ASP A 57 5.43 -3.21 -3.21
CA ASP A 57 4.08 -3.71 -3.00
C ASP A 57 4.18 -5.20 -2.70
N GLN A 58 3.44 -5.65 -1.71
CA GLN A 58 3.44 -7.06 -1.33
C GLN A 58 2.04 -7.51 -0.98
N VAL A 59 1.70 -8.73 -1.35
CA VAL A 59 0.47 -9.36 -0.87
C VAL A 59 0.89 -10.47 0.09
N CYS A 60 0.24 -10.52 1.24
CA CYS A 60 0.59 -11.45 2.29
C CYS A 60 -0.66 -12.17 2.78
N ARG A 61 -0.52 -13.45 3.09
CA ARG A 61 -1.61 -14.24 3.65
C ARG A 61 -1.25 -14.58 5.08
N SER A 62 -2.22 -14.52 5.97
CA SER A 62 -2.01 -14.86 7.36
C SER A 62 -1.49 -16.30 7.49
N ALA A 63 -0.51 -16.50 8.34
CA ALA A 63 0.00 -17.84 8.62
C ALA A 63 -1.00 -18.67 9.43
N ALA A 64 -1.99 -18.00 10.05
CA ALA A 64 -2.94 -18.68 10.92
C ALA A 64 -4.35 -18.77 10.35
N ASP A 65 -4.71 -17.85 9.45
CA ASP A 65 -6.08 -17.77 8.94
C ASP A 65 -6.05 -17.67 7.42
N PRO A 66 -6.44 -18.71 6.68
CA PRO A 66 -6.30 -18.71 5.22
C PRO A 66 -7.20 -17.68 4.51
N GLU A 67 -8.12 -17.05 5.22
CA GLU A 67 -8.95 -16.02 4.61
C GLU A 67 -8.52 -14.60 4.96
N GLN A 68 -7.53 -14.47 5.83
CA GLN A 68 -7.03 -13.15 6.20
C GLN A 68 -5.80 -12.82 5.37
N TRP A 69 -5.89 -11.71 4.63
CA TRP A 69 -4.81 -11.24 3.76
C TRP A 69 -4.52 -9.79 4.05
N LEU A 70 -3.34 -9.35 3.65
CA LEU A 70 -3.08 -7.92 3.60
C LEU A 70 -2.28 -7.60 2.34
N ILE A 71 -2.50 -6.40 1.83
CA ILE A 71 -1.69 -5.85 0.77
C ILE A 71 -0.98 -4.67 1.40
N THR A 72 0.35 -4.66 1.35
CA THR A 72 1.10 -3.57 1.93
C THR A 72 1.94 -2.91 0.85
N SER A 73 2.05 -1.60 0.90
CA SER A 73 2.83 -0.85 -0.07
C SER A 73 3.57 0.28 0.61
N GLU A 74 4.69 0.64 0.02
CA GLU A 74 5.47 1.77 0.50
C GLU A 74 5.50 2.82 -0.60
N TRP A 75 5.40 4.09 -0.21
CA TRP A 75 5.29 5.23 -1.11
C TRP A 75 6.26 6.32 -0.69
N ALA A 76 6.71 7.09 -1.65
CA ALA A 76 7.60 8.22 -1.37
C ALA A 76 6.94 9.20 -0.42
N SER A 77 5.61 9.34 -0.49
CA SER A 77 4.84 10.15 0.44
C SER A 77 3.41 9.66 0.47
N LEU A 78 2.69 10.01 1.53
CA LEU A 78 1.26 9.67 1.61
C LEU A 78 0.48 10.38 0.51
N ALA A 79 0.88 11.59 0.14
CA ALA A 79 0.21 12.33 -0.92
C ALA A 79 0.29 11.58 -2.26
N ASP A 80 1.40 10.91 -2.53
CA ASP A 80 1.54 10.13 -3.76
C ASP A 80 0.54 8.97 -3.78
N PHE A 81 0.39 8.27 -2.65
CA PHE A 81 -0.59 7.21 -2.57
C PHE A 81 -2.00 7.75 -2.76
N GLU A 82 -2.32 8.88 -2.12
CA GLU A 82 -3.66 9.45 -2.21
C GLU A 82 -3.98 9.90 -3.63
N ALA A 83 -2.99 10.40 -4.36
CA ALA A 83 -3.21 10.78 -5.75
C ALA A 83 -3.55 9.54 -6.59
N TRP A 84 -2.83 8.43 -6.37
CA TRP A 84 -3.11 7.17 -7.06
C TRP A 84 -4.50 6.66 -6.68
N GLU A 85 -4.82 6.68 -5.38
CA GLU A 85 -6.09 6.17 -4.89
C GLU A 85 -7.28 6.91 -5.50
N ARG A 86 -7.13 8.21 -5.76
CA ARG A 86 -8.22 9.01 -6.33
C ARG A 86 -8.33 8.87 -7.83
N SER A 87 -7.38 8.24 -8.49
CA SER A 87 -7.40 8.17 -9.95
C SER A 87 -8.49 7.22 -10.44
N SER A 88 -9.03 7.51 -11.62
CA SER A 88 -10.00 6.60 -12.22
C SER A 88 -9.32 5.30 -12.63
N GLU A 89 -8.02 5.37 -12.97
CA GLU A 89 -7.27 4.19 -13.33
C GLU A 89 -7.18 3.23 -12.16
N HIS A 90 -6.92 3.72 -10.97
CA HIS A 90 -6.91 2.89 -9.77
C HIS A 90 -8.28 2.27 -9.55
N ARG A 91 -9.34 3.05 -9.64
CA ARG A 91 -10.68 2.57 -9.38
C ARG A 91 -11.05 1.41 -10.30
N ASP A 92 -10.73 1.56 -11.59
CA ASP A 92 -11.08 0.54 -12.55
C ASP A 92 -10.20 -0.71 -12.40
N LEU A 93 -8.93 -0.50 -12.13
CA LEU A 93 -7.98 -1.58 -12.04
C LEU A 93 -8.23 -2.46 -10.82
N VAL A 94 -8.62 -1.90 -9.69
CA VAL A 94 -8.80 -2.67 -8.46
C VAL A 94 -10.20 -3.25 -8.30
N ARG A 95 -11.13 -2.91 -9.20
CA ARG A 95 -12.50 -3.42 -9.07
C ARG A 95 -12.58 -4.95 -9.02
N PRO A 96 -11.92 -5.70 -9.91
CA PRO A 96 -11.98 -7.16 -9.81
C PRO A 96 -11.47 -7.70 -8.49
N MET A 97 -10.47 -7.04 -7.91
CA MET A 97 -9.92 -7.46 -6.64
C MET A 97 -10.92 -7.17 -5.51
N ARG A 98 -11.57 -6.00 -5.56
CA ARG A 98 -12.57 -5.67 -4.55
C ARG A 98 -13.74 -6.63 -4.54
N GLU A 99 -14.08 -7.18 -5.67
CA GLU A 99 -15.19 -8.11 -5.75
C GLU A 99 -14.90 -9.42 -5.05
N CYS A 100 -13.65 -9.66 -4.65
CA CYS A 100 -13.27 -10.86 -3.92
C CYS A 100 -13.33 -10.67 -2.42
N PHE A 101 -13.48 -9.43 -1.92
CA PHE A 101 -13.42 -9.17 -0.49
C PHE A 101 -14.79 -9.30 0.16
N THR A 102 -14.83 -9.80 1.40
CA THR A 102 -16.01 -9.69 2.23
C THR A 102 -15.83 -8.63 3.31
N ASP A 103 -14.60 -8.16 3.51
CA ASP A 103 -14.31 -7.14 4.51
C ASP A 103 -12.99 -6.48 4.12
N ALA A 104 -12.86 -5.19 4.37
CA ALA A 104 -11.66 -4.45 4.01
C ALA A 104 -11.44 -3.28 4.96
N ARG A 105 -10.17 -3.02 5.26
CA ARG A 105 -9.79 -1.93 6.15
C ARG A 105 -8.46 -1.36 5.72
N SER A 106 -8.37 -0.05 5.56
CA SER A 106 -7.16 0.63 5.12
C SER A 106 -6.51 1.33 6.30
N LEU A 107 -5.21 1.11 6.48
CA LEU A 107 -4.42 1.75 7.52
C LEU A 107 -3.25 2.45 6.85
N ARG A 108 -2.94 3.65 7.29
CA ARG A 108 -1.90 4.47 6.66
C ARG A 108 -0.94 4.96 7.73
N PHE A 109 0.34 4.81 7.45
CA PHE A 109 1.39 5.13 8.41
C PHE A 109 2.46 5.96 7.75
N HIS A 110 3.09 6.85 8.51
CA HIS A 110 4.32 7.50 8.08
C HIS A 110 5.49 6.68 8.61
N ILE A 111 6.49 6.44 7.77
CA ILE A 111 7.68 5.72 8.20
C ILE A 111 8.61 6.73 8.84
N LEU A 112 8.81 6.60 10.14
CA LEU A 112 9.60 7.57 10.89
C LEU A 112 11.06 7.15 11.05
N ALA A 113 11.35 5.86 10.98
CA ALA A 113 12.70 5.37 11.16
C ALA A 113 12.84 4.02 10.47
N GLN A 114 14.04 3.72 10.03
CA GLN A 114 14.31 2.46 9.36
C GLN A 114 15.74 2.03 9.68
N THR A 115 15.91 0.76 9.98
CA THR A 115 17.23 0.22 10.25
C THR A 115 17.50 -0.90 9.25
N PRO A 116 18.34 -0.67 8.25
CA PRO A 116 18.66 -1.74 7.30
C PRO A 116 19.62 -2.74 7.93
N THR A 117 19.61 -3.96 7.41
CA THR A 117 20.58 -4.96 7.88
C THR A 117 21.96 -4.55 7.37
N LEU A 118 22.95 -4.63 8.24
CA LEU A 118 24.32 -4.31 7.85
C LEU A 118 24.89 -5.42 6.98
N PRO A 119 25.77 -5.09 6.04
CA PRO A 119 26.38 -6.08 5.14
C PRO A 119 27.30 -7.05 5.88
#